data_d3660dc700a864a716e93a42e910c81a
#
_entry.id   d3660dc700a864a716e93a42e910c81a
#
_cell.length_a   1.000
_cell.length_b   1.000
_cell.length_c   1.000
_cell.angle_alpha   90.00
_cell.angle_beta   90.00
_cell.angle_gamma   90.00
#
_symmetry.space_group_name_H-M   'P 1'
#
loop_
_entity.id
_entity.type
_entity.pdbx_description
1 polymer ?
#
loop_
_entity_poly.entity_id
_entity_poly.type
_entity_poly.pdbx_seq_one_letter_code
_entity_poly.pdbx_strand_id
1 'polypeptide(L)'
;GILLNVSCGSGSLFEPDKRNALRAPSYPLISVDPYTSVWSFADELNADVTRHWTGKEQALLGVVDVDGVSYRFMGKETPEEGASVRFATAARQLSVNVLPTQTYYTFECGPVLLDVVFTAPLLLDDLDRMSMPVNYISWQVRSADQKKHEVRVSVEAFSSLAVNTEDQAVMV
;
A
#
# COMPACT_ATOMS: atom_id res chain seq x y z
N GLY A 1 6.30 -1.82 13.74
CA GLY A 1 5.52 -0.61 13.39
C GLY A 1 5.62 -0.27 11.91
N ILE A 2 4.63 0.43 11.38
CA ILE A 2 4.64 0.96 10.02
C ILE A 2 5.10 2.42 10.11
N LEU A 3 6.19 2.78 9.45
CA LEU A 3 6.63 4.16 9.34
C LEU A 3 6.13 4.74 8.02
N LEU A 4 5.43 5.86 8.13
CA LEU A 4 4.89 6.61 7.00
C LEU A 4 5.83 7.75 6.67
N ASN A 5 6.32 7.79 5.44
CA ASN A 5 7.20 8.85 4.96
C ASN A 5 6.53 9.57 3.79
N VAL A 6 6.37 10.88 3.93
CA VAL A 6 5.77 11.76 2.90
C VAL A 6 6.88 12.55 2.23
N SER A 7 6.96 12.45 0.92
CA SER A 7 7.87 13.26 0.09
C SER A 7 7.07 14.00 -0.96
N CYS A 8 7.34 15.29 -1.10
CA CYS A 8 6.82 16.13 -2.18
C CYS A 8 8.00 16.54 -3.07
N GLY A 9 8.05 16.01 -4.27
CA GLY A 9 9.13 16.24 -5.23
C GLY A 9 8.65 16.31 -6.68
N SER A 10 9.48 16.79 -7.58
CA SER A 10 9.14 16.94 -9.00
C SER A 10 9.42 15.69 -9.86
N GLY A 11 10.19 14.72 -9.35
CA GLY A 11 10.48 13.44 -10.02
C GLY A 11 9.69 12.30 -9.45
N SER A 12 9.56 11.17 -10.16
CA SER A 12 9.00 9.93 -9.61
C SER A 12 9.90 9.38 -8.51
N LEU A 13 9.32 8.74 -7.47
CA LEU A 13 10.08 7.97 -6.47
C LEU A 13 10.89 6.87 -7.14
N PHE A 14 10.47 6.47 -8.31
CA PHE A 14 11.10 5.41 -9.04
C PHE A 14 10.74 5.46 -10.54
N GLU A 15 11.70 5.11 -11.40
CA GLU A 15 11.42 4.87 -12.80
C GLU A 15 11.17 3.38 -13.02
N PRO A 16 10.02 2.99 -13.63
CA PRO A 16 9.71 1.59 -13.91
C PRO A 16 10.83 0.92 -14.70
N ASP A 17 11.39 -0.16 -14.20
CA ASP A 17 12.32 -0.97 -14.97
C ASP A 17 11.53 -1.72 -16.06
N LYS A 18 11.58 -1.19 -17.28
CA LYS A 18 10.91 -1.77 -18.46
C LYS A 18 11.36 -3.20 -18.78
N ARG A 19 12.48 -3.66 -18.18
CA ARG A 19 12.98 -5.02 -18.34
C ARG A 19 12.24 -6.03 -17.48
N ASN A 20 11.52 -5.59 -16.47
CA ASN A 20 10.78 -6.47 -15.56
C ASN A 20 9.31 -6.58 -16.00
N ALA A 21 9.08 -7.21 -17.15
CA ALA A 21 7.75 -7.39 -17.72
C ALA A 21 7.03 -8.66 -17.19
N LEU A 22 7.64 -9.39 -16.24
CA LEU A 22 7.05 -10.60 -15.69
C LEU A 22 6.00 -10.22 -14.63
N ARG A 23 4.76 -10.71 -14.86
CA ARG A 23 3.72 -10.65 -13.86
C ARG A 23 4.10 -11.55 -12.69
N ALA A 24 4.20 -11.00 -11.49
CA ALA A 24 4.39 -11.80 -10.28
C ALA A 24 3.08 -12.53 -9.90
N PRO A 25 3.14 -13.75 -9.36
CA PRO A 25 1.95 -14.46 -8.87
C PRO A 25 1.30 -13.75 -7.69
N SER A 26 2.07 -12.98 -6.93
CA SER A 26 1.64 -12.12 -5.83
C SER A 26 2.71 -11.04 -5.58
N TYR A 27 2.33 -9.96 -4.92
CA TYR A 27 3.18 -8.79 -4.69
C TYR A 27 3.41 -8.61 -3.19
N PRO A 28 4.67 -8.67 -2.68
CA PRO A 28 4.98 -8.45 -1.27
C PRO A 28 4.78 -6.98 -0.91
N LEU A 29 4.12 -6.72 0.22
CA LEU A 29 3.87 -5.38 0.75
C LEU A 29 4.58 -5.17 2.08
N ILE A 30 4.34 -6.06 3.04
CA ILE A 30 4.98 -6.09 4.34
C ILE A 30 5.60 -7.46 4.52
N SER A 31 6.87 -7.52 4.87
CA SER A 31 7.60 -8.79 4.98
C SER A 31 8.60 -8.67 6.12
N VAL A 32 8.22 -9.12 7.30
CA VAL A 32 9.08 -9.10 8.49
C VAL A 32 9.49 -10.53 8.85
N ASP A 33 8.51 -11.36 9.11
CA ASP A 33 8.64 -12.74 9.53
C ASP A 33 7.46 -13.57 8.99
N PRO A 34 7.40 -14.88 9.24
CA PRO A 34 6.31 -15.72 8.75
C PRO A 34 4.91 -15.35 9.28
N TYR A 35 4.81 -14.57 10.35
CA TYR A 35 3.53 -14.14 10.94
C TYR A 35 3.12 -12.75 10.49
N THR A 36 4.11 -11.87 10.22
CA THR A 36 3.87 -10.50 9.72
C THR A 36 4.31 -10.43 8.26
N SER A 37 3.43 -10.88 7.38
CA SER A 37 3.73 -11.04 5.96
C SER A 37 2.48 -10.77 5.12
N VAL A 38 2.34 -9.53 4.66
CA VAL A 38 1.17 -9.04 3.92
C VAL A 38 1.49 -8.92 2.43
N TRP A 39 0.59 -9.43 1.62
CA TRP A 39 0.73 -9.54 0.16
C TRP A 39 -0.53 -9.03 -0.55
N SER A 40 -0.37 -8.61 -1.80
CA SER A 40 -1.47 -8.48 -2.75
C SER A 40 -1.46 -9.67 -3.69
N PHE A 41 -2.60 -10.37 -3.82
CA PHE A 41 -2.78 -11.50 -4.75
C PHE A 41 -3.46 -11.08 -6.05
N ALA A 42 -3.88 -9.81 -6.14
CA ALA A 42 -4.49 -9.25 -7.33
C ALA A 42 -3.46 -8.53 -8.22
N ASP A 43 -3.78 -8.39 -9.50
CA ASP A 43 -2.97 -7.62 -10.45
C ASP A 43 -2.97 -6.12 -10.15
N GLU A 44 -4.11 -5.62 -9.68
CA GLU A 44 -4.27 -4.25 -9.19
C GLU A 44 -4.37 -4.25 -7.68
N LEU A 45 -3.60 -3.39 -7.02
CA LEU A 45 -3.50 -3.34 -5.56
C LEU A 45 -4.84 -3.02 -4.87
N ASN A 46 -5.74 -2.37 -5.59
CA ASN A 46 -7.08 -2.01 -5.13
C ASN A 46 -8.21 -2.94 -5.61
N ALA A 47 -7.87 -4.06 -6.27
CA ALA A 47 -8.89 -4.99 -6.76
C ALA A 47 -9.37 -5.99 -5.70
N ASP A 48 -8.53 -6.30 -4.69
CA ASP A 48 -8.87 -7.22 -3.61
C ASP A 48 -8.28 -6.73 -2.27
N VAL A 49 -8.70 -7.36 -1.18
CA VAL A 49 -8.11 -7.15 0.14
C VAL A 49 -6.67 -7.69 0.18
N THR A 50 -5.83 -7.05 0.99
CA THR A 50 -4.49 -7.57 1.24
C THR A 50 -4.55 -8.78 2.17
N ARG A 51 -3.65 -9.74 1.96
CA ARG A 51 -3.69 -11.04 2.64
C ARG A 51 -2.33 -11.44 3.16
N HIS A 52 -2.35 -12.24 4.20
CA HIS A 52 -1.19 -13.01 4.62
C HIS A 52 -0.81 -14.00 3.51
N TRP A 53 0.47 -14.41 3.44
CA TRP A 53 0.94 -15.39 2.44
C TRP A 53 0.17 -16.71 2.47
N THR A 54 -0.48 -17.07 3.58
CA THR A 54 -1.34 -18.27 3.70
C THR A 54 -2.74 -18.08 3.09
N GLY A 55 -3.08 -16.87 2.63
CA GLY A 55 -4.39 -16.53 2.09
C GLY A 55 -5.36 -15.89 3.10
N LYS A 56 -5.03 -15.87 4.40
CA LYS A 56 -5.83 -15.21 5.43
C LYS A 56 -5.87 -13.69 5.18
N GLU A 57 -7.01 -13.07 5.40
CA GLU A 57 -7.13 -11.61 5.30
C GLU A 57 -6.28 -10.91 6.36
N GLN A 58 -5.47 -9.98 5.91
CA GLN A 58 -4.72 -9.01 6.70
C GLN A 58 -4.91 -7.66 6.02
N ALA A 59 -6.10 -7.09 6.22
CA ALA A 59 -6.58 -5.98 5.42
C ALA A 59 -5.82 -4.68 5.71
N LEU A 60 -5.35 -4.07 4.63
CA LEU A 60 -4.87 -2.69 4.54
C LEU A 60 -5.76 -1.94 3.56
N LEU A 61 -6.08 -0.70 3.87
CA LEU A 61 -6.81 0.19 2.98
C LEU A 61 -5.99 1.45 2.74
N GLY A 62 -5.86 1.85 1.49
CA GLY A 62 -5.18 3.07 1.10
C GLY A 62 -6.09 3.97 0.26
N VAL A 63 -6.27 5.20 0.73
CA VAL A 63 -7.10 6.21 0.08
C VAL A 63 -6.32 7.50 -0.07
N VAL A 64 -6.50 8.18 -1.20
CA VAL A 64 -6.02 9.53 -1.44
C VAL A 64 -7.19 10.42 -1.79
N ASP A 65 -7.36 11.50 -1.03
CA ASP A 65 -8.31 12.57 -1.34
C ASP A 65 -7.60 13.64 -2.15
N VAL A 66 -8.19 14.00 -3.29
CA VAL A 66 -7.68 15.04 -4.19
C VAL A 66 -8.82 16.01 -4.46
N ASP A 67 -8.68 17.25 -4.01
CA ASP A 67 -9.67 18.33 -4.19
C ASP A 67 -11.09 17.91 -3.77
N GLY A 68 -11.20 17.10 -2.70
CA GLY A 68 -12.46 16.59 -2.16
C GLY A 68 -13.02 15.34 -2.85
N VAL A 69 -12.29 14.76 -3.81
CA VAL A 69 -12.62 13.46 -4.43
C VAL A 69 -11.71 12.38 -3.89
N SER A 70 -12.29 11.29 -3.39
CA SER A 70 -11.55 10.17 -2.80
C SER A 70 -11.24 9.10 -3.84
N TYR A 71 -9.97 8.69 -3.91
CA TYR A 71 -9.49 7.61 -4.76
C TYR A 71 -8.86 6.52 -3.89
N ARG A 72 -9.28 5.27 -4.09
CA ARG A 72 -8.73 4.11 -3.40
C ARG A 72 -7.61 3.50 -4.23
N PHE A 73 -6.39 3.47 -3.67
CA PHE A 73 -5.22 2.90 -4.34
C PHE A 73 -4.82 1.53 -3.80
N MET A 74 -5.27 1.15 -2.59
CA MET A 74 -4.92 -0.13 -1.96
C MET A 74 -6.10 -0.73 -1.23
N GLY A 75 -6.24 -2.05 -1.30
CA GLY A 75 -7.26 -2.82 -0.60
C GLY A 75 -8.65 -2.68 -1.21
N LYS A 76 -9.61 -3.32 -0.58
CA LYS A 76 -11.02 -3.29 -0.97
C LYS A 76 -11.85 -2.81 0.20
N GLU A 77 -12.76 -1.89 -0.06
CA GLU A 77 -13.74 -1.48 0.94
C GLU A 77 -14.71 -2.63 1.20
N THR A 78 -14.76 -3.09 2.43
CA THR A 78 -15.82 -3.97 2.92
C THR A 78 -16.86 -3.09 3.61
N PRO A 79 -18.12 -3.06 3.15
CA PRO A 79 -19.18 -2.34 3.85
C PRO A 79 -19.36 -2.98 5.22
N GLU A 80 -19.03 -2.28 6.30
CA GLU A 80 -19.54 -2.64 7.62
C GLU A 80 -21.03 -2.28 7.66
N GLU A 81 -21.88 -3.17 8.16
CA GLU A 81 -23.30 -2.90 8.34
C GLU A 81 -23.49 -1.65 9.23
N GLY A 82 -24.07 -0.61 8.66
CA GLY A 82 -24.39 0.64 9.37
C GLY A 82 -23.39 1.79 9.21
N ALA A 83 -22.27 1.60 8.53
CA ALA A 83 -21.37 2.70 8.21
C ALA A 83 -21.87 3.47 6.99
N SER A 84 -21.89 4.81 7.07
CA SER A 84 -22.08 5.69 5.91
C SER A 84 -20.80 5.65 5.06
N VAL A 85 -20.65 4.60 4.26
CA VAL A 85 -19.43 4.40 3.46
C VAL A 85 -19.44 5.39 2.29
N ARG A 86 -18.50 6.34 2.31
CA ARG A 86 -18.09 7.03 1.09
C ARG A 86 -17.27 6.05 0.28
N PHE A 87 -17.87 5.48 -0.76
CA PHE A 87 -17.12 4.64 -1.69
C PHE A 87 -16.10 5.50 -2.43
N ALA A 88 -14.82 5.27 -2.16
CA ALA A 88 -13.76 5.90 -2.92
C ALA A 88 -13.70 5.29 -4.34
N THR A 89 -13.54 6.12 -5.35
CA THR A 89 -13.31 5.65 -6.72
C THR A 89 -12.00 4.85 -6.77
N ALA A 90 -11.98 3.69 -7.42
CA ALA A 90 -10.75 2.95 -7.61
C ALA A 90 -9.75 3.80 -8.43
N ALA A 91 -8.56 4.02 -7.87
CA ALA A 91 -7.46 4.67 -8.58
C ALA A 91 -7.00 3.79 -9.75
N ARG A 92 -6.61 4.36 -10.85
CA ARG A 92 -6.07 3.61 -11.99
C ARG A 92 -4.60 3.27 -11.75
N GLN A 93 -4.28 2.00 -11.54
CA GLN A 93 -2.90 1.54 -11.44
C GLN A 93 -2.21 1.64 -12.79
N LEU A 94 -1.08 2.36 -12.85
CA LEU A 94 -0.29 2.56 -14.07
C LEU A 94 0.85 1.54 -14.17
N SER A 95 1.46 1.21 -13.03
CA SER A 95 2.57 0.26 -12.99
C SER A 95 2.71 -0.40 -11.64
N VAL A 96 3.31 -1.57 -11.64
CA VAL A 96 3.86 -2.25 -10.47
C VAL A 96 5.23 -2.80 -10.82
N ASN A 97 6.17 -2.69 -9.88
CA ASN A 97 7.50 -3.29 -10.04
C ASN A 97 7.96 -3.87 -8.70
N VAL A 98 8.48 -5.10 -8.73
CA VAL A 98 8.96 -5.83 -7.56
C VAL A 98 10.48 -5.93 -7.62
N LEU A 99 11.13 -5.43 -6.59
CA LEU A 99 12.55 -5.61 -6.33
C LEU A 99 12.73 -6.46 -5.06
N PRO A 100 13.92 -6.98 -4.77
CA PRO A 100 14.11 -7.91 -3.64
C PRO A 100 13.62 -7.43 -2.28
N THR A 101 13.66 -6.13 -2.00
CA THR A 101 13.24 -5.53 -0.72
C THR A 101 12.18 -4.46 -0.86
N GLN A 102 11.70 -4.22 -2.08
CA GLN A 102 10.79 -3.11 -2.35
C GLN A 102 9.77 -3.49 -3.43
N THR A 103 8.53 -3.04 -3.23
CA THR A 103 7.48 -3.11 -4.24
C THR A 103 6.97 -1.70 -4.52
N TYR A 104 7.02 -1.30 -5.77
CA TYR A 104 6.68 0.03 -6.26
C TYR A 104 5.38 0.01 -7.03
N TYR A 105 4.54 0.98 -6.76
CA TYR A 105 3.29 1.21 -7.50
C TYR A 105 3.20 2.67 -7.94
N THR A 106 2.60 2.88 -9.11
CA THR A 106 2.20 4.22 -9.57
C THR A 106 0.71 4.19 -9.92
N PHE A 107 -0.01 5.16 -9.41
CA PHE A 107 -1.45 5.33 -9.65
C PHE A 107 -1.74 6.69 -10.25
N GLU A 108 -2.78 6.74 -11.08
CA GLU A 108 -3.44 7.97 -11.50
C GLU A 108 -4.68 8.17 -10.63
N CYS A 109 -4.74 9.31 -9.95
CA CYS A 109 -5.81 9.71 -9.04
C CYS A 109 -6.36 11.07 -9.48
N GLY A 110 -7.17 11.07 -10.54
CA GLY A 110 -7.64 12.30 -11.16
C GLY A 110 -6.49 13.16 -11.70
N PRO A 111 -6.33 14.42 -11.23
CA PRO A 111 -5.29 15.32 -11.74
C PRO A 111 -3.90 15.08 -11.13
N VAL A 112 -3.73 14.05 -10.29
CA VAL A 112 -2.45 13.75 -9.65
C VAL A 112 -1.97 12.33 -9.93
N LEU A 113 -0.67 12.15 -9.87
CA LEU A 113 0.00 10.84 -9.86
C LEU A 113 0.47 10.55 -8.43
N LEU A 114 0.18 9.35 -7.95
CA LEU A 114 0.60 8.85 -6.66
C LEU A 114 1.59 7.70 -6.87
N ASP A 115 2.82 7.88 -6.41
CA ASP A 115 3.81 6.81 -6.31
C ASP A 115 3.78 6.26 -4.88
N VAL A 116 3.75 4.93 -4.72
CA VAL A 116 3.77 4.24 -3.41
C VAL A 116 4.86 3.19 -3.43
N VAL A 117 5.68 3.16 -2.38
CA VAL A 117 6.76 2.20 -2.23
C VAL A 117 6.62 1.48 -0.89
N PHE A 118 6.50 0.17 -0.95
CA PHE A 118 6.60 -0.71 0.21
C PHE A 118 8.04 -1.16 0.33
N THR A 119 8.63 -0.98 1.49
CA THR A 119 10.04 -1.36 1.75
C THR A 119 10.13 -2.25 2.98
N ALA A 120 10.67 -3.45 2.78
CA ALA A 120 11.10 -4.36 3.85
C ALA A 120 12.63 -4.27 3.95
N PRO A 121 13.18 -3.47 4.90
CA PRO A 121 14.62 -3.27 4.96
C PRO A 121 15.32 -4.57 5.36
N LEU A 122 16.37 -4.92 4.60
CA LEU A 122 17.22 -6.06 4.88
C LEU A 122 18.65 -5.56 5.13
N LEU A 123 19.01 -5.42 6.40
CA LEU A 123 20.29 -4.87 6.85
C LEU A 123 21.20 -6.00 7.31
N LEU A 124 21.85 -6.68 6.36
CA LEU A 124 22.65 -7.89 6.63
C LEU A 124 23.86 -7.64 7.54
N ASP A 125 24.36 -6.41 7.56
CA ASP A 125 25.51 -6.01 8.38
C ASP A 125 25.13 -5.54 9.81
N ASP A 126 23.81 -5.46 10.11
CA ASP A 126 23.28 -4.99 11.39
C ASP A 126 22.08 -5.85 11.81
N LEU A 127 22.39 -6.94 12.50
CA LEU A 127 21.38 -7.92 12.92
C LEU A 127 20.39 -7.35 13.95
N ASP A 128 20.83 -6.41 14.79
CA ASP A 128 19.95 -5.78 15.78
C ASP A 128 18.86 -4.97 15.07
N ARG A 129 19.23 -4.17 14.05
CA ARG A 129 18.26 -3.41 13.23
C ARG A 129 17.44 -4.33 12.33
N MET A 130 18.05 -5.39 11.79
CA MET A 130 17.34 -6.35 10.95
C MET A 130 16.25 -7.10 11.73
N SER A 131 16.48 -7.32 13.05
CA SER A 131 15.51 -7.99 13.93
C SER A 131 14.31 -7.10 14.30
N MET A 132 14.37 -5.79 14.05
CA MET A 132 13.25 -4.89 14.32
C MET A 132 12.11 -5.16 13.33
N PRO A 133 10.87 -5.35 13.80
CA PRO A 133 9.71 -5.59 12.93
C PRO A 133 9.22 -4.27 12.31
N VAL A 134 10.04 -3.66 11.46
CA VAL A 134 9.75 -2.37 10.83
C VAL A 134 9.71 -2.51 9.32
N ASN A 135 8.61 -2.04 8.71
CA ASN A 135 8.47 -1.84 7.28
C ASN A 135 8.09 -0.39 7.02
N TYR A 136 8.40 0.08 5.82
CA TYR A 136 8.10 1.44 5.42
C TYR A 136 7.07 1.42 4.29
N ILE A 137 6.09 2.31 4.40
CA ILE A 137 5.24 2.72 3.28
C ILE A 137 5.60 4.17 3.00
N SER A 138 6.19 4.43 1.84
CA SER A 138 6.57 5.76 1.39
C SER A 138 5.69 6.14 0.21
N TRP A 139 5.27 7.41 0.13
CA TRP A 139 4.52 7.90 -1.01
C TRP A 139 4.97 9.27 -1.46
N GLN A 140 4.76 9.54 -2.72
CA GLN A 140 4.97 10.82 -3.36
C GLN A 140 3.79 11.16 -4.25
N VAL A 141 3.33 12.40 -4.16
CA VAL A 141 2.28 12.92 -5.02
C VAL A 141 2.86 13.95 -5.97
N ARG A 142 2.49 13.84 -7.25
CA ARG A 142 2.89 14.77 -8.32
C ARG A 142 1.65 15.26 -9.06
N SER A 143 1.58 16.55 -9.35
CA SER A 143 0.54 17.10 -10.23
C SER A 143 0.75 16.59 -11.66
N ALA A 144 -0.31 16.09 -12.30
CA ALA A 144 -0.31 15.68 -13.70
C ALA A 144 -0.65 16.85 -14.65
N ASP A 145 -1.35 17.87 -14.15
CA ASP A 145 -1.82 19.04 -14.93
C ASP A 145 -1.07 20.33 -14.61
N GLN A 146 0.02 20.23 -13.82
CA GLN A 146 0.88 21.34 -13.39
C GLN A 146 0.18 22.41 -12.52
N LYS A 147 -0.98 22.10 -11.95
CA LYS A 147 -1.69 22.97 -11.00
C LYS A 147 -1.43 22.54 -9.57
N LYS A 148 -1.84 23.40 -8.64
CA LYS A 148 -1.84 23.07 -7.22
C LYS A 148 -3.13 22.33 -6.86
N HIS A 149 -3.00 21.25 -6.12
CA HIS A 149 -4.10 20.42 -5.63
C HIS A 149 -3.98 20.26 -4.12
N GLU A 150 -5.11 20.18 -3.44
CA GLU A 150 -5.15 19.75 -2.05
C GLU A 150 -5.18 18.24 -2.01
N VAL A 151 -4.18 17.62 -1.37
CA VAL A 151 -4.06 16.17 -1.33
C VAL A 151 -3.87 15.68 0.09
N ARG A 152 -4.65 14.65 0.46
CA ARG A 152 -4.50 13.91 1.72
C ARG A 152 -4.36 12.43 1.40
N VAL A 153 -3.31 11.79 1.91
CA VAL A 153 -3.11 10.35 1.80
C VAL A 153 -3.40 9.71 3.16
N SER A 154 -4.21 8.67 3.16
CA SER A 154 -4.59 7.90 4.34
C SER A 154 -4.27 6.42 4.10
N VAL A 155 -3.71 5.76 5.11
CA VAL A 155 -3.51 4.32 5.15
C VAL A 155 -4.10 3.79 6.44
N GLU A 156 -4.99 2.83 6.33
CA GLU A 156 -5.67 2.17 7.44
C GLU A 156 -5.22 0.72 7.53
N ALA A 157 -4.96 0.27 8.74
CA ALA A 157 -4.64 -1.11 9.07
C ALA A 157 -5.77 -1.67 9.93
N PHE A 158 -6.37 -2.76 9.49
CA PHE A 158 -7.48 -3.37 10.21
C PHE A 158 -7.00 -4.29 11.32
N SER A 159 -7.86 -4.55 12.30
CA SER A 159 -7.56 -5.42 13.44
C SER A 159 -7.17 -6.85 13.04
N SER A 160 -7.58 -7.30 11.85
CA SER A 160 -7.19 -8.59 11.26
C SER A 160 -5.68 -8.80 11.15
N LEU A 161 -4.89 -7.71 11.14
CA LEU A 161 -3.41 -7.77 11.21
C LEU A 161 -2.88 -8.24 12.56
N ALA A 162 -3.62 -8.02 13.64
CA ALA A 162 -3.17 -8.27 15.02
C ALA A 162 -3.75 -9.54 15.64
N VAL A 163 -4.69 -10.23 14.96
CA VAL A 163 -5.38 -11.40 15.49
C VAL A 163 -4.99 -12.68 14.74
N ASN A 164 -5.00 -13.80 15.45
CA ASN A 164 -4.71 -15.10 14.87
C ASN A 164 -5.93 -15.70 14.15
N THR A 165 -7.13 -15.44 14.66
CA THR A 165 -8.42 -15.89 14.07
C THR A 165 -9.39 -14.70 14.00
N GLU A 166 -10.31 -14.72 13.02
CA GLU A 166 -11.24 -13.60 12.76
C GLU A 166 -12.26 -13.37 13.88
N ASP A 167 -12.50 -14.38 14.71
CA ASP A 167 -13.42 -14.35 15.85
C ASP A 167 -12.81 -13.76 17.13
N GLN A 168 -11.52 -13.42 17.11
CA GLN A 168 -10.85 -12.80 18.26
C GLN A 168 -11.30 -11.34 18.40
N ALA A 169 -11.85 -11.02 19.57
CA ALA A 169 -12.20 -9.64 19.91
C ALA A 169 -10.95 -8.78 20.07
N VAL A 170 -10.92 -7.65 19.39
CA VAL A 170 -9.89 -6.62 19.55
C VAL A 170 -10.50 -5.45 20.30
N MET A 171 -9.92 -5.10 21.44
CA MET A 171 -10.25 -3.85 22.15
C MET A 171 -9.28 -2.76 21.72
N VAL A 172 -9.82 -1.64 21.27
CA VAL A 172 -9.11 -0.42 20.89
C VAL A 172 -9.27 0.62 21.98
#